data_ffcb26723d2b72e34d601accd63891f8
#
_entry.id   ffcb26723d2b72e34d601accd63891f8
#
_cell.length_a   1.000
_cell.length_b   1.000
_cell.length_c   1.000
_cell.angle_alpha   90.00
_cell.angle_beta   90.00
_cell.angle_gamma   90.00
#
_symmetry.space_group_name_H-M   'P 1'
#
loop_
_entity.id
_entity.type
_entity.pdbx_description
1 polymer ?
#
loop_
_entity_poly.entity_id
_entity_poly.type
_entity_poly.pdbx_seq_one_letter_code
_entity_poly.pdbx_strand_id
1 'polypeptide(L)'
;MNVCDITVILIQVASNPFMKNVYGILAIMICTITVNKVWAYGQSQCEIMIMSHEYEKIRERIYKEIDVGLTLLKAETGYLREDMQVILVVTQYKKIATIKKISVEIDPTSFVFVSDVHSVIGKGYTLSR
;
A
#
# COMPACT_ATOMS: atom_id res chain seq x y z
N MET A 1 -1.98 -18.96 5.59
CA MET A 1 -2.84 -20.14 5.77
C MET A 1 -3.32 -20.60 4.40
N ASN A 2 -3.03 -21.83 4.06
CA ASN A 2 -3.37 -22.36 2.75
C ASN A 2 -4.82 -22.84 2.72
N VAL A 3 -5.41 -22.83 1.52
CA VAL A 3 -6.77 -23.33 1.31
C VAL A 3 -6.88 -24.81 1.76
N CYS A 4 -5.82 -25.58 1.61
CA CYS A 4 -5.75 -26.97 2.07
C CYS A 4 -5.95 -27.11 3.57
N ASP A 5 -5.40 -26.21 4.37
CA ASP A 5 -5.53 -26.24 5.83
C ASP A 5 -6.98 -26.01 6.25
N ILE A 6 -7.64 -25.07 5.60
CA ILE A 6 -9.07 -24.78 5.84
C ILE A 6 -9.91 -25.98 5.46
N THR A 7 -9.60 -26.62 4.36
CA THR A 7 -10.32 -27.81 3.89
C THR A 7 -10.16 -28.97 4.88
N VAL A 8 -8.95 -29.21 5.39
CA VAL A 8 -8.68 -30.25 6.37
C VAL A 8 -9.45 -30.01 7.67
N ILE A 9 -9.47 -28.76 8.15
CA ILE A 9 -10.22 -28.38 9.35
C ILE A 9 -11.73 -28.62 9.15
N LEU A 10 -12.26 -28.26 7.99
CA LEU A 10 -13.66 -28.47 7.66
C LEU A 10 -14.02 -29.96 7.61
N ILE A 11 -13.16 -30.80 7.05
CA ILE A 11 -13.36 -32.25 6.99
C ILE A 11 -13.34 -32.85 8.41
N GLN A 12 -12.40 -32.43 9.26
CA GLN A 12 -12.34 -32.89 10.65
C GLN A 12 -13.58 -32.50 11.44
N VAL A 13 -14.07 -31.30 11.25
CA VAL A 13 -15.30 -30.82 11.89
C VAL A 13 -16.50 -31.62 11.43
N ALA A 14 -16.55 -32.03 10.17
CA ALA A 14 -17.66 -32.80 9.63
C ALA A 14 -17.72 -34.23 10.17
N SER A 15 -16.63 -34.77 10.72
CA SER A 15 -16.55 -36.12 11.22
C SER A 15 -17.07 -36.29 12.65
N ASN A 16 -17.21 -35.21 13.42
CA ASN A 16 -17.67 -35.25 14.82
C ASN A 16 -18.97 -34.46 15.00
N PRO A 17 -20.12 -35.14 15.16
CA PRO A 17 -21.42 -34.45 15.20
C PRO A 17 -21.64 -33.55 16.43
N PHE A 18 -21.02 -33.85 17.56
CA PHE A 18 -21.20 -33.04 18.78
C PHE A 18 -20.39 -31.74 18.74
N MET A 19 -19.16 -31.83 18.27
CA MET A 19 -18.26 -30.68 18.17
C MET A 19 -18.48 -29.81 16.91
N LYS A 20 -19.31 -30.29 15.99
CA LYS A 20 -19.54 -29.67 14.69
C LYS A 20 -20.01 -28.22 14.77
N ASN A 21 -20.95 -27.94 15.69
CA ASN A 21 -21.48 -26.60 15.84
C ASN A 21 -20.47 -25.63 16.46
N VAL A 22 -19.65 -26.08 17.41
CA VAL A 22 -18.65 -25.26 18.08
C VAL A 22 -17.51 -24.92 17.11
N TYR A 23 -16.99 -25.91 16.40
CA TYR A 23 -15.91 -25.71 15.43
C TYR A 23 -16.37 -24.88 14.24
N GLY A 24 -17.62 -25.03 13.81
CA GLY A 24 -18.18 -24.22 12.73
C GLY A 24 -18.21 -22.73 13.08
N ILE A 25 -18.62 -22.38 14.27
CA ILE A 25 -18.63 -21.00 14.75
C ILE A 25 -17.21 -20.44 14.84
N LEU A 26 -16.27 -21.20 15.40
CA LEU A 26 -14.87 -20.81 15.48
C LEU A 26 -14.26 -20.59 14.10
N ALA A 27 -14.52 -21.49 13.16
CA ALA A 27 -14.02 -21.38 11.79
C ALA A 27 -14.53 -20.12 11.10
N ILE A 28 -15.83 -19.82 11.25
CA ILE A 28 -16.43 -18.62 10.69
C ILE A 28 -15.80 -17.36 11.30
N MET A 29 -15.58 -17.34 12.60
CA MET A 29 -14.95 -16.20 13.28
C MET A 29 -13.53 -15.95 12.77
N ILE A 30 -12.72 -17.02 12.68
CA ILE A 30 -11.35 -16.90 12.17
C ILE A 30 -11.33 -16.44 10.73
N CYS A 31 -12.18 -17.00 9.88
CA CYS A 31 -12.28 -16.59 8.48
C CYS A 31 -12.69 -15.12 8.34
N THR A 32 -13.67 -14.68 9.12
CA THR A 32 -14.14 -13.29 9.08
C THR A 32 -13.02 -12.31 9.48
N ILE A 33 -12.31 -12.62 10.56
CA ILE A 33 -11.20 -11.78 11.02
C ILE A 33 -10.11 -11.73 9.97
N THR A 34 -9.75 -12.86 9.38
CA THR A 34 -8.70 -12.95 8.36
C THR A 34 -9.07 -12.17 7.11
N VAL A 35 -10.30 -12.35 6.61
CA VAL A 35 -10.78 -11.63 5.43
C VAL A 35 -10.80 -10.12 5.67
N ASN A 36 -11.30 -9.69 6.82
CA ASN A 36 -11.35 -8.27 7.17
C ASN A 36 -9.95 -7.66 7.25
N LYS A 37 -8.97 -8.37 7.81
CA LYS A 37 -7.60 -7.89 7.86
C LYS A 37 -6.98 -7.78 6.48
N VAL A 38 -7.20 -8.76 5.62
CA VAL A 38 -6.69 -8.73 4.24
C VAL A 38 -7.31 -7.58 3.46
N TRP A 39 -8.62 -7.37 3.61
CA TRP A 39 -9.30 -6.24 2.97
C TRP A 39 -8.78 -4.90 3.46
N ALA A 40 -8.64 -4.74 4.77
CA ALA A 40 -8.11 -3.50 5.34
C ALA A 40 -6.69 -3.21 4.85
N TYR A 41 -5.84 -4.24 4.79
CA TYR A 41 -4.49 -4.08 4.27
C TYR A 41 -4.48 -3.67 2.79
N GLY A 42 -5.33 -4.29 1.98
CA GLY A 42 -5.41 -3.97 0.55
C GLY A 42 -5.95 -2.58 0.26
N GLN A 43 -6.73 -2.01 1.20
CA GLN A 43 -7.29 -0.66 1.06
C GLN A 43 -6.55 0.40 1.88
N SER A 44 -5.57 0.01 2.66
CA SER A 44 -4.75 0.94 3.41
C SER A 44 -4.02 1.87 2.46
N GLN A 45 -4.00 3.14 2.82
CA GLN A 45 -3.33 4.17 2.06
C GLN A 45 -2.08 4.64 2.76
N CYS A 46 -1.13 5.10 1.99
CA CYS A 46 0.11 5.65 2.50
C CYS A 46 0.52 6.88 1.72
N GLU A 47 1.29 7.70 2.37
CA GLU A 47 1.90 8.87 1.79
C GLU A 47 3.35 8.55 1.48
N ILE A 48 3.78 8.87 0.28
CA ILE A 48 5.16 8.68 -0.15
C ILE A 48 5.75 10.03 -0.51
N MET A 49 6.86 10.37 0.11
CA MET A 49 7.65 11.54 -0.25
C MET A 49 8.93 11.10 -0.91
N ILE A 50 9.20 11.63 -2.08
CA ILE A 50 10.41 11.34 -2.85
C ILE A 50 11.23 12.61 -2.98
N MET A 51 12.44 12.56 -2.47
CA MET A 51 13.40 13.66 -2.54
C MET A 51 14.50 13.27 -3.51
N SER A 52 14.58 13.96 -4.64
CA SER A 52 15.57 13.67 -5.68
C SER A 52 15.81 14.92 -6.53
N HIS A 53 17.02 15.06 -7.03
CA HIS A 53 17.33 16.08 -8.03
C HIS A 53 16.74 15.75 -9.40
N GLU A 54 16.43 14.47 -9.65
CA GLU A 54 15.84 13.99 -10.90
C GLU A 54 14.32 13.86 -10.79
N TYR A 55 13.68 14.74 -10.04
CA TYR A 55 12.24 14.66 -9.75
C TYR A 55 11.38 14.69 -11.01
N GLU A 56 11.80 15.41 -12.06
CA GLU A 56 11.03 15.48 -13.31
C GLU A 56 10.93 14.12 -14.00
N LYS A 57 12.02 13.38 -14.07
CA LYS A 57 12.05 12.04 -14.67
C LYS A 57 11.22 11.06 -13.87
N ILE A 58 11.34 11.14 -12.54
CA ILE A 58 10.54 10.29 -11.63
C ILE A 58 9.07 10.59 -11.78
N ARG A 59 8.71 11.87 -11.80
CA ARG A 59 7.34 12.32 -11.97
C ARG A 59 6.73 11.79 -13.27
N GLU A 60 7.41 11.99 -14.38
CA GLU A 60 6.92 11.54 -15.69
C GLU A 60 6.73 10.04 -15.73
N ARG A 61 7.65 9.29 -15.17
CA ARG A 61 7.56 7.82 -15.18
C ARG A 61 6.44 7.30 -14.29
N ILE A 62 6.24 7.88 -13.13
CA ILE A 62 5.10 7.55 -12.26
C ILE A 62 3.79 7.86 -12.98
N TYR A 63 3.71 8.98 -13.65
CA TYR A 63 2.53 9.38 -14.40
C TYR A 63 2.19 8.41 -15.51
N LYS A 64 3.20 7.85 -16.19
CA LYS A 64 3.01 6.90 -17.28
C LYS A 64 2.66 5.49 -16.80
N GLU A 65 3.31 5.02 -15.75
CA GLU A 65 3.20 3.64 -15.30
C GLU A 65 2.13 3.45 -14.23
N ILE A 66 1.87 4.47 -13.43
CA ILE A 66 0.95 4.38 -12.30
C ILE A 66 -0.07 5.50 -12.40
N ASP A 67 -1.34 5.13 -12.32
CA ASP A 67 -2.44 6.10 -12.35
C ASP A 67 -2.66 6.68 -10.94
N VAL A 68 -1.82 7.61 -10.55
CA VAL A 68 -1.92 8.30 -9.26
C VAL A 68 -1.66 9.79 -9.41
N GLY A 69 -2.34 10.58 -8.59
CA GLY A 69 -2.10 12.01 -8.53
C GLY A 69 -0.80 12.31 -7.79
N LEU A 70 -0.04 13.25 -8.31
CA LEU A 70 1.20 13.73 -7.71
C LEU A 70 1.06 15.18 -7.32
N THR A 71 1.73 15.55 -6.23
CA THR A 71 1.88 16.94 -5.81
C THR A 71 3.37 17.24 -5.68
N LEU A 72 3.81 18.34 -6.28
CA LEU A 72 5.17 18.81 -6.13
C LEU A 72 5.22 19.85 -5.03
N LEU A 73 6.02 19.60 -4.01
CA LEU A 73 6.24 20.53 -2.92
C LEU A 73 7.57 21.24 -3.12
N LYS A 74 7.55 22.57 -3.05
CA LYS A 74 8.79 23.34 -3.06
C LYS A 74 9.46 23.19 -1.69
N ALA A 75 10.74 22.83 -1.72
CA ALA A 75 11.53 22.65 -0.51
C ALA A 75 12.92 23.21 -0.71
N GLU A 76 13.63 23.36 0.38
CA GLU A 76 14.99 23.84 0.42
C GLU A 76 15.81 22.90 1.28
N THR A 77 17.01 22.54 0.83
CA THR A 77 17.88 21.68 1.62
C THR A 77 18.35 22.45 2.86
N GLY A 78 18.41 21.74 3.99
CA GLY A 78 18.72 22.38 5.26
C GLY A 78 20.15 22.88 5.40
N TYR A 79 21.09 22.20 4.76
CA TYR A 79 22.52 22.53 4.87
C TYR A 79 23.01 23.48 3.78
N LEU A 80 22.76 23.15 2.52
CA LEU A 80 23.22 23.94 1.39
C LEU A 80 22.23 25.00 0.94
N ARG A 81 21.02 24.97 1.45
CA ARG A 81 19.90 25.85 1.07
C ARG A 81 19.64 25.87 -0.43
N GLU A 82 19.81 24.74 -1.06
CA GLU A 82 19.48 24.58 -2.47
C GLU A 82 17.99 24.33 -2.65
N ASP A 83 17.42 24.96 -3.65
CA ASP A 83 16.01 24.72 -3.98
C ASP A 83 15.83 23.32 -4.54
N MET A 84 14.84 22.62 -4.04
CA MET A 84 14.48 21.31 -4.55
C MET A 84 12.97 21.14 -4.54
N GLN A 85 12.50 20.17 -5.28
CA GLN A 85 11.09 19.81 -5.26
C GLN A 85 10.92 18.38 -4.75
N VAL A 86 9.96 18.21 -3.85
CA VAL A 86 9.63 16.92 -3.27
C VAL A 86 8.34 16.43 -3.92
N ILE A 87 8.36 15.18 -4.39
CA ILE A 87 7.18 14.54 -4.94
C ILE A 87 6.38 13.93 -3.80
N LEU A 88 5.13 14.34 -3.66
CA LEU A 88 4.20 13.80 -2.69
C LEU A 88 3.16 12.97 -3.42
N VAL A 89 3.04 11.71 -3.02
CA VAL A 89 2.08 10.76 -3.61
C VAL A 89 1.29 10.12 -2.48
N VAL A 90 -0.03 10.11 -2.59
CA VAL A 90 -0.89 9.33 -1.71
C VAL A 90 -1.45 8.17 -2.53
N THR A 91 -1.18 6.95 -2.11
CA THR A 91 -1.55 5.76 -2.85
C THR A 91 -1.74 4.55 -1.94
N GLN A 92 -2.13 3.44 -2.52
CA GLN A 92 -2.28 2.18 -1.81
C GLN A 92 -0.94 1.49 -1.60
N TYR A 93 -0.86 0.70 -0.54
CA TYR A 93 0.37 -0.03 -0.19
C TYR A 93 0.93 -0.87 -1.34
N LYS A 94 0.06 -1.48 -2.14
CA LYS A 94 0.47 -2.34 -3.25
C LYS A 94 1.29 -1.62 -4.32
N LYS A 95 1.18 -0.30 -4.39
CA LYS A 95 1.90 0.52 -5.39
C LYS A 95 3.26 1.03 -4.90
N ILE A 96 3.55 0.90 -3.60
CA ILE A 96 4.80 1.39 -3.00
C ILE A 96 6.02 0.77 -3.66
N ALA A 97 6.01 -0.55 -3.84
CA ALA A 97 7.15 -1.27 -4.41
C ALA A 97 7.49 -0.76 -5.82
N THR A 98 6.49 -0.49 -6.64
CA THR A 98 6.67 0.03 -8.00
C THR A 98 7.25 1.45 -7.98
N ILE A 99 6.71 2.31 -7.12
CA ILE A 99 7.18 3.69 -6.99
C ILE A 99 8.63 3.73 -6.49
N LYS A 100 8.92 2.91 -5.49
CA LYS A 100 10.27 2.80 -4.94
C LYS A 100 11.27 2.31 -5.98
N LYS A 101 10.88 1.31 -6.76
CA LYS A 101 11.70 0.78 -7.85
C LYS A 101 12.00 1.85 -8.90
N ILE A 102 10.99 2.60 -9.32
CA ILE A 102 11.16 3.69 -10.29
C ILE A 102 12.13 4.74 -9.77
N SER A 103 11.98 5.15 -8.50
CA SER A 103 12.83 6.16 -7.90
C SER A 103 14.30 5.73 -7.86
N VAL A 104 14.55 4.48 -7.48
CA VAL A 104 15.91 3.93 -7.37
C VAL A 104 16.54 3.74 -8.76
N GLU A 105 15.75 3.33 -9.76
CA GLU A 105 16.25 3.17 -11.12
C GLU A 105 16.70 4.49 -11.74
N ILE A 106 15.94 5.55 -11.50
CA ILE A 106 16.24 6.88 -12.06
C ILE A 106 17.34 7.56 -11.28
N ASP A 107 17.26 7.53 -9.96
CA ASP A 107 18.22 8.16 -9.07
C ASP A 107 18.49 7.25 -7.86
N PRO A 108 19.59 6.49 -7.88
CA PRO A 108 19.95 5.62 -6.76
C PRO A 108 20.21 6.36 -5.45
N THR A 109 20.46 7.66 -5.51
CA THR A 109 20.69 8.51 -4.33
C THR A 109 19.41 9.15 -3.82
N SER A 110 18.26 8.88 -4.45
CA SER A 110 17.00 9.45 -4.02
C SER A 110 16.61 8.95 -2.63
N PHE A 111 15.98 9.84 -1.88
CA PHE A 111 15.44 9.50 -0.56
C PHE A 111 13.93 9.33 -0.68
N VAL A 112 13.45 8.15 -0.29
CA VAL A 112 12.02 7.83 -0.34
C VAL A 112 11.52 7.63 1.08
N PHE A 113 10.55 8.42 1.47
CA PHE A 113 9.91 8.36 2.78
C PHE A 113 8.48 7.88 2.64
N VAL A 114 8.08 6.89 3.44
CA VAL A 114 6.73 6.33 3.42
C VAL A 114 6.09 6.52 4.79
N SER A 115 4.89 7.06 4.80
CA SER A 115 4.11 7.28 6.02
C SER A 115 2.70 6.73 5.86
N ASP A 116 2.15 6.19 6.94
CA ASP A 116 0.77 5.71 6.93
C ASP A 116 -0.21 6.87 7.00
N VAL A 117 -1.30 6.74 6.24
CA VAL A 117 -2.39 7.71 6.23
C VAL A 117 -3.65 7.03 6.75
N HIS A 118 -4.24 7.57 7.81
CA HIS A 118 -5.44 6.99 8.40
C HIS A 118 -6.69 7.21 7.55
N SER A 119 -6.83 8.38 6.95
CA SER A 119 -7.96 8.68 6.09
C SER A 119 -7.59 9.71 5.04
N VAL A 120 -8.19 9.57 3.86
CA VAL A 120 -8.09 10.54 2.78
C VAL A 120 -9.50 10.96 2.40
N ILE A 121 -9.79 12.23 2.56
CA ILE A 121 -11.08 12.81 2.21
C ILE A 121 -10.86 13.73 1.02
N GLY A 122 -11.62 13.48 -0.04
CA GLY A 122 -11.51 14.28 -1.26
C GLY A 122 -11.16 13.43 -2.46
N LYS A 123 -11.06 14.08 -3.60
CA LYS A 123 -10.70 13.48 -4.88
C LYS A 123 -9.34 14.01 -5.32
N GLY A 124 -8.61 13.24 -6.08
CA GLY A 124 -7.35 13.68 -6.66
C GLY A 124 -6.13 12.85 -6.30
N TYR A 125 -6.28 11.86 -5.43
CA TYR A 125 -5.15 10.95 -5.14
C TYR A 125 -4.96 9.90 -6.25
N THR A 126 -5.91 9.79 -7.18
CA THR A 126 -5.77 9.00 -8.41
C THR A 126 -6.22 9.85 -9.61
N LEU A 127 -5.74 9.51 -10.80
CA LEU A 127 -6.16 10.17 -12.03
C LEU A 127 -7.50 9.65 -12.54
N SER A 128 -7.87 8.45 -12.18
CA SER A 128 -9.16 7.85 -12.55
C SER A 128 -10.29 8.51 -11.74
N ARG A 129 -11.25 9.06 -12.45
CA ARG A 129 -12.40 9.76 -11.87
C ARG A 129 -13.68 8.99 -12.05
#